data_a0057fd3e5683818d8c96811a1a0ca7c
#
_entry.id   a0057fd3e5683818d8c96811a1a0ca7c
#
_cell.length_a   1.000
_cell.length_b   1.000
_cell.length_c   1.000
_cell.angle_alpha   90.00
_cell.angle_beta   90.00
_cell.angle_gamma   90.00
#
_symmetry.space_group_name_H-M   'P 1'
#
loop_
_entity.id
_entity.type
_entity.pdbx_description
1 polymer ?
#
loop_
_entity_poly.entity_id
_entity_poly.type
_entity_poly.pdbx_seq_one_letter_code
_entity_poly.pdbx_strand_id
1 'polypeptide(L)'
;MEQARPIRRALLSVSDKTGILEFAKALNERGVALLSTGGTAKLLGEAGLPVTEVSDYTGFPEMMDGRVKTLHPKVHGGILGRRDQDDAIMAQHAISPIDMVVVNLYPFAATVAKAGCTLADAVENIDIGGPTMVRSAAKNHKDVAIVVKAADYDRVIREMDANGNSLKLATRFDLAIAAFEHTAAYDGMIANYFGTMVPSYGDNKEGDEESRFPRTFNSQFIKKQDMRYGENSHQAAAFYAEEHAAPGSVSSAVQLQGKALSYNNIADTDAALECVKEFDEPACVIVKHANPCGVAVGNDLLSAYDRAYQTDPTSAFGGIIAFNRELDGATAAAIVARQFVEVIIAPTVSQEAREAVAAKQNVRLLECGQWTAPAQGFDLKRVNGGLLVQERDLGMVTLGDLTVVSKRQPTEAELQDLLFCWKVAKFVKSNAIVYAKDGQTIGVGAGQMSRVYSAKIAGIKAADEGLTVAGSVMASDAFFPFRDGIDAAAAAGISCVIQPGGSMRDQEVIDAADEHGMCMVFTNMRHFRH
;
A
#
# COMPACT_ATOMS: atom_id res chain seq x y z
N MET A 1 31.02 -27.59 -8.85
CA MET A 1 29.97 -28.32 -8.06
C MET A 1 29.48 -27.39 -6.98
N GLU A 2 28.21 -27.12 -6.93
CA GLU A 2 27.59 -26.32 -5.85
C GLU A 2 27.82 -27.03 -4.53
N GLN A 3 28.49 -26.37 -3.59
CA GLN A 3 28.90 -26.96 -2.32
C GLN A 3 27.68 -27.09 -1.40
N ALA A 4 27.00 -28.22 -1.44
CA ALA A 4 25.95 -28.57 -0.50
C ALA A 4 26.54 -28.77 0.91
N ARG A 5 25.89 -28.25 1.95
CA ARG A 5 26.31 -28.41 3.34
C ARG A 5 25.27 -29.21 4.11
N PRO A 6 25.67 -30.28 4.82
CA PRO A 6 24.74 -31.08 5.60
C PRO A 6 24.28 -30.32 6.84
N ILE A 7 23.02 -30.50 7.21
CA ILE A 7 22.40 -29.96 8.41
C ILE A 7 22.41 -31.05 9.49
N ARG A 8 23.21 -30.88 10.51
CA ARG A 8 23.36 -31.83 11.63
C ARG A 8 22.88 -31.27 12.96
N ARG A 9 22.91 -29.95 13.11
CA ARG A 9 22.43 -29.24 14.30
C ARG A 9 21.71 -27.97 13.92
N ALA A 10 20.52 -27.77 14.47
CA ALA A 10 19.70 -26.58 14.28
C ALA A 10 19.42 -25.89 15.62
N LEU A 11 19.52 -24.56 15.64
CA LEU A 11 19.10 -23.73 16.75
C LEU A 11 17.77 -23.06 16.39
N LEU A 12 16.72 -23.33 17.19
CA LEU A 12 15.36 -22.85 16.99
C LEU A 12 14.98 -21.89 18.13
N SER A 13 14.73 -20.64 17.79
CA SER A 13 14.30 -19.61 18.75
C SER A 13 13.34 -18.66 18.06
N VAL A 14 12.05 -18.96 18.11
CA VAL A 14 11.02 -18.18 17.39
C VAL A 14 10.04 -17.54 18.37
N SER A 15 9.62 -16.33 18.10
CA SER A 15 8.52 -15.63 18.79
C SER A 15 7.17 -16.12 18.27
N ASP A 16 6.92 -16.01 16.97
CA ASP A 16 5.78 -16.63 16.29
C ASP A 16 6.05 -18.15 16.13
N LYS A 17 5.16 -18.96 16.70
CA LYS A 17 5.25 -20.43 16.74
C LYS A 17 4.64 -21.12 15.52
N THR A 18 4.15 -20.37 14.54
CA THR A 18 3.49 -20.93 13.34
C THR A 18 4.39 -21.94 12.64
N GLY A 19 3.92 -23.18 12.52
CA GLY A 19 4.59 -24.28 11.82
C GLY A 19 5.89 -24.80 12.44
N ILE A 20 6.39 -24.21 13.54
CA ILE A 20 7.69 -24.58 14.11
C ILE A 20 7.73 -25.99 14.66
N LEU A 21 6.63 -26.48 15.21
CA LEU A 21 6.55 -27.84 15.78
C LEU A 21 6.72 -28.89 14.67
N GLU A 22 5.99 -28.76 13.58
CA GLU A 22 6.07 -29.70 12.45
C GLU A 22 7.43 -29.62 11.76
N PHE A 23 7.99 -28.43 11.64
CA PHE A 23 9.33 -28.25 11.12
C PHE A 23 10.40 -28.91 12.02
N ALA A 24 10.31 -28.75 13.34
CA ALA A 24 11.22 -29.36 14.28
C ALA A 24 11.11 -30.90 14.29
N LYS A 25 9.88 -31.46 14.18
CA LYS A 25 9.68 -32.90 14.01
C LYS A 25 10.38 -33.41 12.76
N ALA A 26 10.17 -32.73 11.63
CA ALA A 26 10.79 -33.08 10.36
C ALA A 26 12.33 -33.04 10.42
N LEU A 27 12.92 -32.07 11.11
CA LEU A 27 14.36 -32.00 11.35
C LEU A 27 14.83 -33.16 12.23
N ASN A 28 14.14 -33.46 13.32
CA ASN A 28 14.49 -34.55 14.24
C ASN A 28 14.42 -35.93 13.57
N GLU A 29 13.42 -36.20 12.74
CA GLU A 29 13.29 -37.43 11.95
C GLU A 29 14.48 -37.65 10.99
N ARG A 30 15.14 -36.56 10.58
CA ARG A 30 16.35 -36.57 9.74
C ARG A 30 17.64 -36.62 10.56
N GLY A 31 17.54 -36.83 11.89
CA GLY A 31 18.69 -36.93 12.78
C GLY A 31 19.37 -35.59 13.08
N VAL A 32 18.68 -34.47 12.86
CA VAL A 32 19.19 -33.13 13.21
C VAL A 32 19.06 -32.92 14.72
N ALA A 33 20.16 -32.61 15.40
CA ALA A 33 20.15 -32.26 16.83
C ALA A 33 19.51 -30.86 17.02
N LEU A 34 18.56 -30.75 17.94
CA LEU A 34 17.81 -29.53 18.18
C LEU A 34 18.34 -28.79 19.42
N LEU A 35 18.77 -27.55 19.23
CA LEU A 35 19.01 -26.56 20.28
C LEU A 35 17.85 -25.58 20.32
N SER A 36 17.42 -25.15 21.50
CA SER A 36 16.35 -24.17 21.60
C SER A 36 16.41 -23.37 22.90
N THR A 37 15.58 -22.34 23.00
CA THR A 37 15.50 -21.45 24.17
C THR A 37 14.05 -21.22 24.61
N GLY A 38 13.85 -20.99 25.90
CA GLY A 38 12.63 -20.47 26.49
C GLY A 38 11.35 -21.14 26.00
N GLY A 39 10.37 -20.35 25.59
CA GLY A 39 9.06 -20.84 25.14
C GLY A 39 9.09 -21.74 23.91
N THR A 40 10.11 -21.65 23.04
CA THR A 40 10.28 -22.60 21.95
C THR A 40 10.77 -23.95 22.45
N ALA A 41 11.78 -23.99 23.33
CA ALA A 41 12.27 -25.23 23.94
C ALA A 41 11.16 -25.96 24.70
N LYS A 42 10.37 -25.20 25.48
CA LYS A 42 9.22 -25.75 26.21
C LYS A 42 8.20 -26.40 25.27
N LEU A 43 7.79 -25.70 24.22
CA LEU A 43 6.83 -26.21 23.22
C LEU A 43 7.30 -27.52 22.58
N LEU A 44 8.58 -27.58 22.18
CA LEU A 44 9.14 -28.75 21.52
C LEU A 44 9.32 -29.93 22.51
N GLY A 45 9.75 -29.65 23.74
CA GLY A 45 9.89 -30.66 24.80
C GLY A 45 8.54 -31.25 25.22
N GLU A 46 7.50 -30.45 25.40
CA GLU A 46 6.13 -30.90 25.68
C GLU A 46 5.56 -31.79 24.56
N ALA A 47 6.02 -31.62 23.33
CA ALA A 47 5.68 -32.47 22.19
C ALA A 47 6.55 -33.77 22.11
N GLY A 48 7.42 -34.02 23.09
CA GLY A 48 8.26 -35.19 23.16
C GLY A 48 9.51 -35.19 22.29
N LEU A 49 9.90 -34.04 21.75
CA LEU A 49 11.12 -33.92 20.93
C LEU A 49 12.37 -33.84 21.84
N PRO A 50 13.50 -34.51 21.47
CA PRO A 50 14.76 -34.39 22.17
C PRO A 50 15.39 -33.01 21.86
N VAL A 51 15.18 -32.05 22.76
CA VAL A 51 15.69 -30.69 22.64
C VAL A 51 16.71 -30.42 23.73
N THR A 52 17.86 -29.86 23.36
CA THR A 52 18.84 -29.35 24.30
C THR A 52 18.62 -27.87 24.51
N GLU A 53 18.45 -27.42 25.74
CA GLU A 53 18.38 -25.99 26.04
C GLU A 53 19.73 -25.30 25.83
N VAL A 54 19.72 -24.07 25.40
CA VAL A 54 20.95 -23.29 25.15
C VAL A 54 21.75 -23.10 26.45
N SER A 55 21.10 -22.99 27.61
CA SER A 55 21.76 -22.93 28.90
C SER A 55 22.59 -24.20 29.19
N ASP A 56 22.04 -25.37 28.89
CA ASP A 56 22.75 -26.66 29.05
C ASP A 56 23.89 -26.80 28.04
N TYR A 57 23.62 -26.38 26.77
CA TYR A 57 24.63 -26.41 25.71
C TYR A 57 25.82 -25.47 25.99
N THR A 58 25.58 -24.30 26.55
CA THR A 58 26.63 -23.33 26.88
C THR A 58 27.28 -23.63 28.22
N GLY A 59 26.55 -24.25 29.13
CA GLY A 59 26.89 -24.35 30.55
C GLY A 59 26.76 -23.03 31.29
N PHE A 60 25.99 -22.08 30.76
CA PHE A 60 25.81 -20.75 31.33
C PHE A 60 24.32 -20.44 31.52
N PRO A 61 23.90 -20.03 32.72
CA PRO A 61 22.49 -19.80 33.00
C PRO A 61 21.95 -18.57 32.23
N GLU A 62 20.66 -18.59 31.99
CA GLU A 62 19.92 -17.40 31.56
C GLU A 62 19.93 -16.34 32.65
N MET A 63 20.20 -15.07 32.31
CA MET A 63 20.34 -13.99 33.27
C MET A 63 19.56 -12.73 32.84
N MET A 64 19.32 -11.83 33.81
CA MET A 64 18.71 -10.52 33.57
C MET A 64 17.33 -10.66 32.89
N ASP A 65 16.47 -11.52 33.44
CA ASP A 65 15.12 -11.78 32.93
C ASP A 65 15.10 -12.21 31.45
N GLY A 66 16.14 -12.96 31.02
CA GLY A 66 16.24 -13.47 29.66
C GLY A 66 16.96 -12.56 28.66
N ARG A 67 17.38 -11.38 29.06
CA ARG A 67 18.12 -10.45 28.17
C ARG A 67 19.48 -11.01 27.74
N VAL A 68 20.11 -11.87 28.56
CA VAL A 68 21.34 -12.58 28.23
C VAL A 68 21.07 -14.09 28.24
N LYS A 69 20.95 -14.67 27.07
CA LYS A 69 20.61 -16.08 26.85
C LYS A 69 21.44 -16.69 25.72
N THR A 70 21.38 -16.09 24.53
CA THR A 70 22.05 -16.58 23.31
C THR A 70 23.34 -15.83 22.99
N LEU A 71 23.61 -14.72 23.67
CA LEU A 71 24.84 -13.92 23.51
C LEU A 71 26.02 -14.61 24.20
N HIS A 72 26.46 -15.73 23.64
CA HIS A 72 27.50 -16.55 24.21
C HIS A 72 28.48 -17.02 23.13
N PRO A 73 29.83 -17.08 23.42
CA PRO A 73 30.84 -17.51 22.43
C PRO A 73 30.58 -18.89 21.83
N LYS A 74 30.07 -19.86 22.58
CA LYS A 74 29.73 -21.18 22.05
C LYS A 74 28.60 -21.12 21.01
N VAL A 75 27.59 -20.28 21.21
CA VAL A 75 26.50 -20.11 20.24
C VAL A 75 27.03 -19.42 19.00
N HIS A 76 27.59 -18.22 19.16
CA HIS A 76 28.05 -17.41 18.01
C HIS A 76 29.28 -18.01 17.32
N GLY A 77 30.16 -18.67 18.04
CA GLY A 77 31.27 -19.44 17.46
C GLY A 77 30.77 -20.64 16.64
N GLY A 78 29.73 -21.35 17.14
CA GLY A 78 29.07 -22.43 16.39
C GLY A 78 28.43 -21.96 15.09
N ILE A 79 27.88 -20.74 15.06
CA ILE A 79 27.27 -20.11 13.87
C ILE A 79 28.33 -19.52 12.94
N LEU A 80 29.28 -18.73 13.46
CA LEU A 80 30.23 -17.95 12.67
C LEU A 80 31.48 -18.73 12.22
N GLY A 81 31.80 -19.88 12.87
CA GLY A 81 32.94 -20.70 12.52
C GLY A 81 32.88 -21.15 11.07
N ARG A 82 33.92 -20.80 10.29
CA ARG A 82 34.06 -21.20 8.88
C ARG A 82 34.47 -22.67 8.86
N ARG A 83 33.66 -23.52 8.25
CA ARG A 83 33.96 -24.95 8.11
C ARG A 83 35.23 -25.13 7.30
N ASP A 84 36.04 -26.12 7.68
CA ASP A 84 37.34 -26.43 7.07
C ASP A 84 38.47 -25.39 7.34
N GLN A 85 38.18 -24.27 8.02
CA GLN A 85 39.18 -23.23 8.36
C GLN A 85 39.33 -23.03 9.86
N ASP A 86 38.21 -22.97 10.61
CA ASP A 86 38.20 -22.65 12.03
C ASP A 86 38.02 -23.89 12.92
N ASP A 87 37.99 -25.09 12.35
CA ASP A 87 37.69 -26.35 13.06
C ASP A 87 38.65 -26.61 14.24
N ALA A 88 39.93 -26.30 14.08
CA ALA A 88 40.93 -26.48 15.13
C ALA A 88 40.67 -25.58 16.35
N ILE A 89 40.37 -24.31 16.14
CA ILE A 89 40.07 -23.36 17.23
C ILE A 89 38.70 -23.66 17.86
N MET A 90 37.72 -24.06 17.06
CA MET A 90 36.43 -24.50 17.59
C MET A 90 36.56 -25.72 18.50
N ALA A 91 37.35 -26.71 18.06
CA ALA A 91 37.62 -27.91 18.89
C ALA A 91 38.36 -27.53 20.17
N GLN A 92 39.36 -26.65 20.12
CA GLN A 92 40.10 -26.19 21.31
C GLN A 92 39.19 -25.58 22.37
N HIS A 93 38.12 -24.86 21.95
CA HIS A 93 37.19 -24.19 22.84
C HIS A 93 35.88 -24.97 23.06
N ALA A 94 35.81 -26.25 22.66
CA ALA A 94 34.62 -27.11 22.74
C ALA A 94 33.36 -26.43 22.09
N ILE A 95 33.56 -25.77 20.96
CA ILE A 95 32.49 -25.13 20.18
C ILE A 95 32.03 -26.13 19.11
N SER A 96 30.82 -26.58 19.20
CA SER A 96 30.23 -27.46 18.19
C SER A 96 29.57 -26.61 17.06
N PRO A 97 29.68 -27.02 15.79
CA PRO A 97 29.01 -26.34 14.68
C PRO A 97 27.48 -26.28 14.83
N ILE A 98 26.89 -25.16 14.47
CA ILE A 98 25.44 -24.98 14.30
C ILE A 98 25.23 -24.73 12.79
N ASP A 99 24.50 -25.64 12.13
CA ASP A 99 24.39 -25.66 10.67
C ASP A 99 23.13 -24.95 10.16
N MET A 100 22.13 -24.81 11.06
CA MET A 100 20.90 -24.09 10.77
C MET A 100 20.49 -23.23 11.97
N VAL A 101 20.01 -22.03 11.68
CA VAL A 101 19.42 -21.12 12.67
C VAL A 101 18.00 -20.80 12.20
N VAL A 102 17.02 -20.96 13.09
CA VAL A 102 15.60 -20.69 12.82
C VAL A 102 15.13 -19.66 13.84
N VAL A 103 15.02 -18.43 13.42
CA VAL A 103 14.73 -17.30 14.32
C VAL A 103 13.82 -16.30 13.60
N ASN A 104 12.67 -16.03 14.18
CA ASN A 104 11.92 -14.80 13.92
C ASN A 104 12.00 -13.89 15.14
N LEU A 105 11.85 -12.59 14.93
CA LEU A 105 12.08 -11.57 15.95
C LEU A 105 10.83 -11.33 16.80
N TYR A 106 10.98 -10.64 17.92
CA TYR A 106 9.85 -10.21 18.74
C TYR A 106 8.90 -9.32 17.93
N PRO A 107 7.57 -9.40 18.16
CA PRO A 107 6.58 -8.71 17.34
C PRO A 107 6.46 -7.23 17.76
N PHE A 108 7.52 -6.45 17.55
CA PHE A 108 7.58 -5.03 17.92
C PHE A 108 6.40 -4.23 17.36
N ALA A 109 6.06 -4.40 16.06
CA ALA A 109 4.91 -3.73 15.43
C ALA A 109 3.60 -4.03 16.16
N ALA A 110 3.34 -5.31 16.46
CA ALA A 110 2.12 -5.71 17.16
C ALA A 110 2.09 -5.19 18.61
N THR A 111 3.26 -5.00 19.22
CA THR A 111 3.36 -4.44 20.58
C THR A 111 3.01 -2.96 20.57
N VAL A 112 3.64 -2.16 19.71
CA VAL A 112 3.40 -0.70 19.66
C VAL A 112 2.03 -0.33 19.10
N ALA A 113 1.38 -1.23 18.36
CA ALA A 113 0.00 -1.05 17.88
C ALA A 113 -1.07 -1.27 18.95
N LYS A 114 -0.72 -1.82 20.13
CA LYS A 114 -1.69 -2.02 21.22
C LYS A 114 -2.08 -0.69 21.84
N ALA A 115 -3.38 -0.49 22.06
CA ALA A 115 -3.87 0.66 22.80
C ALA A 115 -3.25 0.68 24.21
N GLY A 116 -2.66 1.81 24.60
CA GLY A 116 -2.02 1.99 25.90
C GLY A 116 -0.61 1.40 26.01
N CYS A 117 0.04 1.01 24.89
CA CYS A 117 1.46 0.62 24.90
C CYS A 117 2.30 1.77 25.45
N THR A 118 3.06 1.50 26.51
CA THR A 118 3.97 2.48 27.08
C THR A 118 5.34 2.44 26.39
N LEU A 119 6.14 3.49 26.55
CA LEU A 119 7.52 3.52 26.07
C LEU A 119 8.34 2.35 26.67
N ALA A 120 8.12 2.03 27.96
CA ALA A 120 8.78 0.91 28.61
C ALA A 120 8.41 -0.44 27.97
N ASP A 121 7.13 -0.64 27.65
CA ASP A 121 6.67 -1.85 26.93
C ASP A 121 7.33 -1.97 25.56
N ALA A 122 7.42 -0.87 24.80
CA ALA A 122 8.07 -0.83 23.51
C ALA A 122 9.56 -1.18 23.63
N VAL A 123 10.29 -0.59 24.59
CA VAL A 123 11.71 -0.85 24.82
C VAL A 123 11.95 -2.33 25.21
N GLU A 124 11.11 -2.88 26.09
CA GLU A 124 11.28 -4.28 26.54
C GLU A 124 11.00 -5.30 25.42
N ASN A 125 10.27 -4.90 24.39
CA ASN A 125 10.02 -5.75 23.22
C ASN A 125 11.02 -5.55 22.07
N ILE A 126 12.16 -4.90 22.31
CA ILE A 126 13.28 -4.87 21.37
C ILE A 126 14.09 -6.15 21.53
N ASP A 127 14.13 -6.97 20.49
CA ASP A 127 14.93 -8.19 20.46
C ASP A 127 16.41 -7.88 20.18
N ILE A 128 17.28 -8.36 21.06
CA ILE A 128 18.74 -8.23 20.91
C ILE A 128 19.37 -9.54 20.43
N GLY A 129 19.00 -10.64 21.06
CA GLY A 129 19.59 -11.95 20.78
C GLY A 129 19.22 -12.48 19.40
N GLY A 130 17.97 -12.32 19.00
CA GLY A 130 17.45 -12.75 17.69
C GLY A 130 18.20 -12.11 16.53
N PRO A 131 18.24 -10.78 16.40
CA PRO A 131 18.97 -10.09 15.32
C PRO A 131 20.45 -10.48 15.28
N THR A 132 21.08 -10.66 16.42
CA THR A 132 22.50 -11.03 16.49
C THR A 132 22.74 -12.43 15.89
N MET A 133 21.90 -13.41 16.21
CA MET A 133 21.97 -14.77 15.62
C MET A 133 21.64 -14.76 14.13
N VAL A 134 20.58 -14.03 13.73
CA VAL A 134 20.15 -13.89 12.33
C VAL A 134 21.28 -13.33 11.48
N ARG A 135 21.89 -12.22 11.90
CA ARG A 135 22.97 -11.56 11.16
C ARG A 135 24.25 -12.42 11.12
N SER A 136 24.55 -13.13 12.21
CA SER A 136 25.70 -14.04 12.27
C SER A 136 25.56 -15.19 11.27
N ALA A 137 24.39 -15.85 11.25
CA ALA A 137 24.10 -16.94 10.33
C ALA A 137 24.08 -16.45 8.85
N ALA A 138 23.43 -15.33 8.58
CA ALA A 138 23.40 -14.73 7.24
C ALA A 138 24.80 -14.38 6.74
N LYS A 139 25.66 -13.81 7.58
CA LYS A 139 27.07 -13.55 7.25
C LYS A 139 27.82 -14.82 6.87
N ASN A 140 27.54 -15.94 7.54
CA ASN A 140 28.18 -17.23 7.31
C ASN A 140 27.37 -18.16 6.39
N HIS A 141 26.59 -17.61 5.45
CA HIS A 141 25.71 -18.38 4.55
C HIS A 141 26.42 -19.46 3.73
N LYS A 142 27.74 -19.37 3.58
CA LYS A 142 28.52 -20.42 2.91
C LYS A 142 28.45 -21.75 3.66
N ASP A 143 28.28 -21.71 4.97
CA ASP A 143 28.32 -22.86 5.83
C ASP A 143 27.02 -23.06 6.65
N VAL A 144 26.22 -22.03 6.87
CA VAL A 144 25.04 -22.04 7.75
C VAL A 144 23.79 -21.59 6.99
N ALA A 145 22.67 -22.26 7.25
CA ALA A 145 21.35 -21.84 6.79
C ALA A 145 20.68 -20.97 7.85
N ILE A 146 20.02 -19.89 7.45
CA ILE A 146 19.18 -19.05 8.31
C ILE A 146 17.74 -19.02 7.80
N VAL A 147 16.77 -19.35 8.65
CA VAL A 147 15.35 -19.34 8.28
C VAL A 147 14.62 -18.37 9.20
N VAL A 148 14.05 -17.31 8.64
CA VAL A 148 13.36 -16.24 9.38
C VAL A 148 11.84 -16.23 9.16
N LYS A 149 11.34 -16.97 8.18
CA LYS A 149 9.90 -17.02 7.83
C LYS A 149 9.41 -18.47 7.81
N ALA A 150 8.23 -18.72 8.40
CA ALA A 150 7.59 -20.04 8.39
C ALA A 150 7.28 -20.53 6.96
N ALA A 151 7.04 -19.63 6.03
CA ALA A 151 6.79 -19.95 4.61
C ALA A 151 7.97 -20.69 3.94
N ASP A 152 9.17 -20.62 4.51
CA ASP A 152 10.36 -21.28 3.98
C ASP A 152 10.53 -22.72 4.50
N TYR A 153 9.81 -23.14 5.54
CA TYR A 153 9.99 -24.45 6.18
C TYR A 153 9.83 -25.60 5.19
N ASP A 154 8.76 -25.62 4.42
CA ASP A 154 8.49 -26.72 3.47
C ASP A 154 9.53 -26.80 2.36
N ARG A 155 10.01 -25.66 1.84
CA ARG A 155 11.04 -25.68 0.77
C ARG A 155 12.38 -26.19 1.31
N VAL A 156 12.71 -25.83 2.53
CA VAL A 156 13.93 -26.29 3.21
C VAL A 156 13.89 -27.81 3.40
N ILE A 157 12.80 -28.35 3.94
CA ILE A 157 12.64 -29.80 4.14
C ILE A 157 12.71 -30.55 2.82
N ARG A 158 11.98 -30.09 1.79
CA ARG A 158 12.01 -30.74 0.45
C ARG A 158 13.41 -30.76 -0.15
N GLU A 159 14.18 -29.67 0.03
CA GLU A 159 15.55 -29.65 -0.48
C GLU A 159 16.47 -30.57 0.30
N MET A 160 16.33 -30.65 1.64
CA MET A 160 17.08 -31.59 2.47
C MET A 160 16.80 -33.05 2.06
N ASP A 161 15.55 -33.39 1.76
CA ASP A 161 15.18 -34.73 1.29
C ASP A 161 15.85 -35.07 -0.05
N ALA A 162 15.85 -34.10 -0.97
CA ALA A 162 16.44 -34.28 -2.29
C ALA A 162 17.96 -34.34 -2.29
N ASN A 163 18.63 -33.86 -1.24
CA ASN A 163 20.10 -33.69 -1.22
C ASN A 163 20.78 -34.33 0.02
N GLY A 164 20.21 -35.40 0.58
CA GLY A 164 20.82 -36.12 1.70
C GLY A 164 21.05 -35.23 2.94
N ASN A 165 19.98 -34.61 3.41
CA ASN A 165 19.97 -33.68 4.55
C ASN A 165 20.88 -32.45 4.36
N SER A 166 21.10 -32.02 3.12
CA SER A 166 21.97 -30.89 2.81
C SER A 166 21.21 -29.79 2.07
N LEU A 167 21.64 -28.54 2.25
CA LEU A 167 21.16 -27.38 1.50
C LEU A 167 22.24 -26.86 0.54
N LYS A 168 21.84 -26.46 -0.65
CA LYS A 168 22.72 -25.88 -1.65
C LYS A 168 23.15 -24.47 -1.26
N LEU A 169 24.29 -24.01 -1.78
CA LEU A 169 24.77 -22.65 -1.55
C LEU A 169 23.78 -21.58 -2.02
N ALA A 170 23.14 -21.81 -3.18
CA ALA A 170 22.13 -20.87 -3.70
C ALA A 170 20.97 -20.67 -2.74
N THR A 171 20.45 -21.74 -2.15
CA THR A 171 19.36 -21.68 -1.16
C THR A 171 19.79 -21.00 0.13
N ARG A 172 20.99 -21.33 0.63
CA ARG A 172 21.53 -20.65 1.82
C ARG A 172 21.76 -19.17 1.59
N PHE A 173 22.21 -18.78 0.40
CA PHE A 173 22.38 -17.38 0.02
C PHE A 173 21.05 -16.64 -0.06
N ASP A 174 20.03 -17.23 -0.68
CA ASP A 174 18.68 -16.66 -0.77
C ASP A 174 18.08 -16.45 0.64
N LEU A 175 18.18 -17.47 1.50
CA LEU A 175 17.77 -17.36 2.91
C LEU A 175 18.54 -16.28 3.68
N ALA A 176 19.83 -16.08 3.38
CA ALA A 176 20.63 -15.03 4.00
C ALA A 176 20.20 -13.62 3.55
N ILE A 177 19.80 -13.45 2.29
CA ILE A 177 19.19 -12.20 1.81
C ILE A 177 17.88 -11.93 2.58
N ALA A 178 16.98 -12.92 2.65
CA ALA A 178 15.73 -12.79 3.41
C ALA A 178 15.97 -12.43 4.89
N ALA A 179 17.04 -12.94 5.48
CA ALA A 179 17.44 -12.62 6.86
C ALA A 179 17.87 -11.15 7.00
N PHE A 180 18.64 -10.59 6.06
CA PHE A 180 18.99 -9.18 6.07
C PHE A 180 17.79 -8.27 5.78
N GLU A 181 16.92 -8.66 4.87
CA GLU A 181 15.65 -7.96 4.63
C GLU A 181 14.81 -7.89 5.89
N HIS A 182 14.70 -9.00 6.62
CA HIS A 182 13.94 -9.09 7.88
C HIS A 182 14.53 -8.18 8.98
N THR A 183 15.85 -8.19 9.18
CA THR A 183 16.47 -7.31 10.19
C THR A 183 16.45 -5.85 9.79
N ALA A 184 16.57 -5.52 8.50
CA ALA A 184 16.45 -4.14 8.01
C ALA A 184 15.05 -3.56 8.24
N ALA A 185 13.99 -4.34 7.96
CA ALA A 185 12.60 -3.94 8.23
C ALA A 185 12.37 -3.74 9.74
N TYR A 186 12.88 -4.66 10.56
CA TYR A 186 12.77 -4.59 12.01
C TYR A 186 13.44 -3.34 12.60
N ASP A 187 14.69 -3.07 12.26
CA ASP A 187 15.43 -1.91 12.73
C ASP A 187 14.81 -0.59 12.20
N GLY A 188 14.36 -0.59 10.95
CA GLY A 188 13.68 0.56 10.33
C GLY A 188 12.39 0.91 11.05
N MET A 189 11.61 -0.07 11.46
CA MET A 189 10.37 0.12 12.22
C MET A 189 10.64 0.69 13.62
N ILE A 190 11.64 0.18 14.33
CA ILE A 190 12.07 0.69 15.63
C ILE A 190 12.53 2.14 15.49
N ALA A 191 13.37 2.43 14.48
CA ALA A 191 13.88 3.77 14.22
C ALA A 191 12.77 4.77 13.87
N ASN A 192 11.75 4.35 13.11
CA ASN A 192 10.59 5.19 12.82
C ASN A 192 9.81 5.49 14.10
N TYR A 193 9.48 4.44 14.89
CA TYR A 193 8.68 4.60 16.11
C TYR A 193 9.34 5.55 17.10
N PHE A 194 10.58 5.28 17.53
CA PHE A 194 11.28 6.16 18.46
C PHE A 194 11.68 7.51 17.85
N GLY A 195 11.83 7.56 16.53
CA GLY A 195 12.15 8.78 15.80
C GLY A 195 11.08 9.87 15.91
N THR A 196 9.82 9.52 16.17
CA THR A 196 8.74 10.47 16.43
C THR A 196 8.80 11.07 17.84
N MET A 197 9.44 10.37 18.78
CA MET A 197 9.50 10.74 20.20
C MET A 197 10.72 11.61 20.55
N VAL A 198 11.71 11.74 19.65
CA VAL A 198 12.96 12.47 19.93
C VAL A 198 12.75 13.90 20.42
N PRO A 199 11.79 14.69 19.90
CA PRO A 199 11.58 16.06 20.36
C PRO A 199 11.12 16.17 21.82
N SER A 200 10.39 15.19 22.33
CA SER A 200 9.80 15.19 23.69
C SER A 200 10.60 14.38 24.71
N TYR A 201 11.62 13.62 24.28
CA TYR A 201 12.35 12.71 25.15
C TYR A 201 13.35 13.47 26.03
N GLY A 202 13.15 13.38 27.35
CA GLY A 202 14.07 13.92 28.35
C GLY A 202 13.70 15.28 28.93
N ASP A 203 12.96 16.11 28.25
CA ASP A 203 12.53 17.44 28.71
C ASP A 203 11.05 17.52 29.08
N ASN A 204 10.40 16.40 29.44
CA ASN A 204 8.98 16.24 29.78
C ASN A 204 8.28 17.59 30.12
N LYS A 205 8.05 18.43 29.14
CA LYS A 205 7.06 19.48 29.20
C LYS A 205 5.72 18.82 28.88
N GLU A 206 4.85 18.72 29.87
CA GLU A 206 3.45 18.39 29.66
C GLU A 206 2.94 19.25 28.49
N GLY A 207 2.67 18.63 27.33
CA GLY A 207 2.13 19.31 26.16
C GLY A 207 3.00 19.29 24.90
N ASP A 208 4.22 18.75 24.91
CA ASP A 208 4.96 18.53 23.66
C ASP A 208 4.33 17.38 22.87
N GLU A 209 3.66 17.69 21.76
CA GLU A 209 3.10 16.70 20.86
C GLU A 209 4.21 15.87 20.23
N GLU A 210 4.02 14.54 20.16
CA GLU A 210 4.89 13.65 19.38
C GLU A 210 4.93 14.13 17.92
N SER A 211 6.13 14.13 17.32
CA SER A 211 6.24 14.47 15.90
C SER A 211 5.52 13.41 15.05
N ARG A 212 4.66 13.83 14.13
CA ARG A 212 4.03 12.92 13.17
C ARG A 212 5.03 12.26 12.22
N PHE A 213 6.21 12.85 12.06
CA PHE A 213 7.24 12.39 11.14
C PHE A 213 8.50 11.98 11.91
N PRO A 214 9.04 10.77 11.68
CA PRO A 214 10.24 10.31 12.36
C PRO A 214 11.49 11.07 11.87
N ARG A 215 12.53 11.10 12.70
CA ARG A 215 13.82 11.73 12.35
C ARG A 215 14.48 11.13 11.10
N THR A 216 14.30 9.84 10.89
CA THR A 216 14.67 9.12 9.66
C THR A 216 13.45 8.38 9.14
N PHE A 217 13.19 8.45 7.84
CA PHE A 217 12.05 7.78 7.23
C PHE A 217 12.52 6.44 6.63
N ASN A 218 12.04 5.34 7.18
CA ASN A 218 12.36 3.99 6.73
C ASN A 218 11.08 3.31 6.22
N SER A 219 11.16 2.74 5.03
CA SER A 219 10.06 1.97 4.44
C SER A 219 10.64 0.84 3.61
N GLN A 220 10.06 -0.34 3.72
CA GLN A 220 10.43 -1.50 2.94
C GLN A 220 9.29 -1.92 2.03
N PHE A 221 9.60 -2.10 0.76
CA PHE A 221 8.69 -2.64 -0.24
C PHE A 221 9.30 -3.88 -0.87
N ILE A 222 8.47 -4.88 -1.14
CA ILE A 222 8.85 -6.15 -1.74
C ILE A 222 8.55 -6.12 -3.23
N LYS A 223 9.53 -6.50 -4.05
CA LYS A 223 9.34 -6.56 -5.50
C LYS A 223 8.29 -7.61 -5.87
N LYS A 224 7.22 -7.15 -6.49
CA LYS A 224 6.13 -7.98 -7.02
C LYS A 224 6.38 -8.42 -8.45
N GLN A 225 6.91 -7.52 -9.28
CA GLN A 225 7.02 -7.74 -10.72
C GLN A 225 8.16 -6.91 -11.32
N ASP A 226 8.95 -7.52 -12.21
CA ASP A 226 9.79 -6.77 -13.15
C ASP A 226 8.90 -6.29 -14.31
N MET A 227 9.04 -5.02 -14.70
CA MET A 227 8.24 -4.42 -15.75
C MET A 227 9.03 -4.35 -17.05
N ARG A 228 8.33 -4.43 -18.16
CA ARG A 228 8.95 -4.32 -19.49
C ARG A 228 9.73 -3.01 -19.65
N TYR A 229 9.18 -1.91 -19.15
CA TYR A 229 9.75 -0.57 -19.08
C TYR A 229 8.92 0.29 -18.10
N GLY A 230 9.41 1.47 -17.75
CA GLY A 230 8.75 2.43 -16.89
C GLY A 230 7.67 3.24 -17.61
N GLU A 231 7.51 4.50 -17.21
CA GLU A 231 6.60 5.42 -17.88
C GLU A 231 6.96 5.57 -19.36
N ASN A 232 8.25 5.58 -19.67
CA ASN A 232 8.79 5.64 -21.03
C ASN A 232 9.62 4.39 -21.36
N SER A 233 9.65 4.04 -22.64
CA SER A 233 10.24 2.79 -23.14
C SER A 233 11.74 2.61 -22.87
N HIS A 234 12.47 3.67 -22.61
CA HIS A 234 13.90 3.65 -22.30
C HIS A 234 14.21 3.51 -20.79
N GLN A 235 13.18 3.54 -19.93
CA GLN A 235 13.34 3.45 -18.48
C GLN A 235 13.13 2.02 -18.01
N ALA A 236 14.11 1.45 -17.29
CA ALA A 236 13.89 0.20 -16.55
C ALA A 236 12.96 0.44 -15.36
N ALA A 237 12.10 -0.52 -15.06
CA ALA A 237 11.15 -0.41 -13.95
C ALA A 237 10.79 -1.75 -13.32
N ALA A 238 10.34 -1.68 -12.07
CA ALA A 238 9.75 -2.78 -11.34
C ALA A 238 8.62 -2.26 -10.44
N PHE A 239 7.67 -3.11 -10.12
CA PHE A 239 6.62 -2.83 -9.15
C PHE A 239 6.98 -3.46 -7.81
N TYR A 240 6.90 -2.64 -6.78
CA TYR A 240 7.09 -3.05 -5.38
C TYR A 240 5.80 -2.79 -4.61
N ALA A 241 5.51 -3.65 -3.64
CA ALA A 241 4.35 -3.53 -2.76
C ALA A 241 4.75 -3.70 -1.29
N GLU A 242 3.93 -3.21 -0.40
CA GLU A 242 4.04 -3.51 1.03
C GLU A 242 3.83 -5.02 1.27
N GLU A 243 4.47 -5.60 2.29
CA GLU A 243 4.36 -7.04 2.61
C GLU A 243 2.90 -7.42 2.91
N HIS A 244 2.17 -6.51 3.56
CA HIS A 244 0.76 -6.67 3.94
C HIS A 244 -0.09 -5.56 3.34
N ALA A 245 -0.11 -5.48 1.99
CA ALA A 245 -0.96 -4.52 1.29
C ALA A 245 -2.44 -4.74 1.64
N ALA A 246 -3.13 -3.66 2.04
CA ALA A 246 -4.52 -3.73 2.43
C ALA A 246 -5.44 -4.18 1.27
N PRO A 247 -6.49 -4.97 1.53
CA PRO A 247 -7.53 -5.26 0.55
C PRO A 247 -8.11 -3.96 -0.05
N GLY A 248 -8.54 -4.03 -1.30
CA GLY A 248 -9.02 -2.85 -2.02
C GLY A 248 -7.88 -1.96 -2.55
N SER A 249 -6.68 -2.48 -2.72
CA SER A 249 -5.57 -1.77 -3.36
C SER A 249 -5.09 -2.47 -4.63
N VAL A 250 -4.43 -1.73 -5.51
CA VAL A 250 -3.79 -2.33 -6.69
C VAL A 250 -2.69 -3.32 -6.27
N SER A 251 -2.04 -3.04 -5.15
CA SER A 251 -0.96 -3.88 -4.60
C SER A 251 -1.45 -5.23 -4.07
N SER A 252 -2.70 -5.33 -3.60
CA SER A 252 -3.34 -6.58 -3.15
C SER A 252 -4.14 -7.28 -4.25
N ALA A 253 -4.36 -6.61 -5.39
CA ALA A 253 -5.22 -7.13 -6.45
C ALA A 253 -4.67 -8.41 -7.08
N VAL A 254 -5.59 -9.31 -7.40
CA VAL A 254 -5.34 -10.54 -8.16
C VAL A 254 -5.71 -10.29 -9.63
N GLN A 255 -4.76 -10.50 -10.50
CA GLN A 255 -5.00 -10.43 -11.93
C GLN A 255 -5.62 -11.74 -12.42
N LEU A 256 -6.88 -11.70 -12.86
CA LEU A 256 -7.65 -12.85 -13.32
C LEU A 256 -7.40 -13.18 -14.80
N GLN A 257 -7.09 -12.14 -15.60
CA GLN A 257 -6.88 -12.27 -17.04
C GLN A 257 -5.95 -11.16 -17.56
N GLY A 258 -5.41 -11.36 -18.74
CA GLY A 258 -4.72 -10.36 -19.54
C GLY A 258 -3.20 -10.44 -19.48
N LYS A 259 -2.54 -9.54 -20.19
CA LYS A 259 -1.08 -9.36 -20.17
C LYS A 259 -0.64 -8.79 -18.83
N ALA A 260 0.65 -8.96 -18.49
CA ALA A 260 1.24 -8.29 -17.33
C ALA A 260 0.92 -6.79 -17.32
N LEU A 261 0.67 -6.25 -16.14
CA LEU A 261 0.44 -4.81 -15.95
C LEU A 261 1.71 -4.02 -16.33
N SER A 262 1.54 -2.91 -17.04
CA SER A 262 2.60 -1.95 -17.28
C SER A 262 2.67 -0.94 -16.13
N TYR A 263 3.75 -0.16 -16.08
CA TYR A 263 3.93 0.95 -15.14
C TYR A 263 2.73 1.90 -15.17
N ASN A 264 2.33 2.34 -16.37
CA ASN A 264 1.19 3.26 -16.53
C ASN A 264 -0.14 2.58 -16.18
N ASN A 265 -0.32 1.27 -16.45
CA ASN A 265 -1.52 0.57 -16.01
C ASN A 265 -1.67 0.61 -14.49
N ILE A 266 -0.60 0.38 -13.72
CA ILE A 266 -0.65 0.40 -12.26
C ILE A 266 -1.00 1.81 -11.76
N ALA A 267 -0.32 2.85 -12.26
CA ALA A 267 -0.55 4.23 -11.85
C ALA A 267 -1.98 4.70 -12.15
N ASP A 268 -2.47 4.42 -13.37
CA ASP A 268 -3.82 4.80 -13.77
C ASP A 268 -4.90 3.98 -13.02
N THR A 269 -4.62 2.69 -12.74
CA THR A 269 -5.55 1.84 -11.98
C THR A 269 -5.67 2.30 -10.54
N ASP A 270 -4.56 2.70 -9.90
CA ASP A 270 -4.58 3.28 -8.56
C ASP A 270 -5.41 4.56 -8.50
N ALA A 271 -5.21 5.47 -9.48
CA ALA A 271 -5.98 6.70 -9.58
C ALA A 271 -7.50 6.44 -9.76
N ALA A 272 -7.87 5.45 -10.58
CA ALA A 272 -9.27 5.10 -10.80
C ALA A 272 -9.89 4.45 -9.55
N LEU A 273 -9.16 3.53 -8.92
CA LEU A 273 -9.63 2.80 -7.75
C LEU A 273 -9.81 3.72 -6.54
N GLU A 274 -8.86 4.60 -6.28
CA GLU A 274 -8.97 5.55 -5.16
C GLU A 274 -10.13 6.54 -5.36
N CYS A 275 -10.40 6.96 -6.60
CA CYS A 275 -11.54 7.83 -6.91
C CYS A 275 -12.88 7.11 -6.70
N VAL A 276 -13.04 5.86 -7.16
CA VAL A 276 -14.31 5.16 -7.06
C VAL A 276 -14.72 4.80 -5.63
N LYS A 277 -13.74 4.74 -4.72
CA LYS A 277 -13.98 4.48 -3.28
C LYS A 277 -14.71 5.61 -2.56
N GLU A 278 -14.72 6.81 -3.09
CA GLU A 278 -15.41 7.96 -2.49
C GLU A 278 -16.94 7.88 -2.61
N PHE A 279 -17.47 6.91 -3.38
CA PHE A 279 -18.90 6.81 -3.67
C PHE A 279 -19.53 5.62 -2.93
N ASP A 280 -20.68 5.88 -2.29
CA ASP A 280 -21.48 4.87 -1.61
C ASP A 280 -22.47 4.17 -2.54
N GLU A 281 -22.96 4.86 -3.58
CA GLU A 281 -23.83 4.30 -4.61
C GLU A 281 -23.01 3.46 -5.61
N PRO A 282 -23.64 2.56 -6.41
CA PRO A 282 -22.96 1.91 -7.51
C PRO A 282 -22.30 2.95 -8.43
N ALA A 283 -20.98 2.90 -8.56
CA ALA A 283 -20.18 3.92 -9.24
C ALA A 283 -19.23 3.32 -10.26
N CYS A 284 -18.99 4.09 -11.32
CA CYS A 284 -17.99 3.84 -12.35
C CYS A 284 -17.06 5.04 -12.49
N VAL A 285 -15.76 4.80 -12.47
CA VAL A 285 -14.72 5.79 -12.77
C VAL A 285 -13.89 5.30 -13.94
N ILE A 286 -13.80 6.14 -14.98
CA ILE A 286 -12.94 5.91 -16.14
C ILE A 286 -11.78 6.90 -16.07
N VAL A 287 -10.55 6.35 -16.09
CA VAL A 287 -9.30 7.13 -15.98
C VAL A 287 -8.48 7.01 -17.25
N LYS A 288 -7.90 8.12 -17.66
CA LYS A 288 -6.87 8.20 -18.69
C LYS A 288 -5.76 9.14 -18.23
N HIS A 289 -4.50 8.64 -18.25
CA HIS A 289 -3.33 9.41 -17.82
C HIS A 289 -3.48 10.01 -16.41
N ALA A 290 -3.85 9.12 -15.46
CA ALA A 290 -4.08 9.42 -14.04
C ALA A 290 -5.17 10.50 -13.76
N ASN A 291 -6.01 10.84 -14.74
CA ASN A 291 -7.14 11.75 -14.55
C ASN A 291 -8.47 11.05 -14.84
N PRO A 292 -9.48 11.21 -13.99
CA PRO A 292 -10.85 10.87 -14.33
C PRO A 292 -11.29 11.61 -15.60
N CYS A 293 -11.71 10.89 -16.63
CA CYS A 293 -12.31 11.46 -17.85
C CYS A 293 -13.82 11.26 -17.90
N GLY A 294 -14.35 10.31 -17.11
CA GLY A 294 -15.77 10.08 -16.93
C GLY A 294 -16.05 9.41 -15.60
N VAL A 295 -16.97 9.97 -14.82
CA VAL A 295 -17.41 9.43 -13.54
C VAL A 295 -18.92 9.52 -13.46
N ALA A 296 -19.57 8.46 -12.98
CA ALA A 296 -20.99 8.51 -12.68
C ALA A 296 -21.37 7.50 -11.58
N VAL A 297 -22.43 7.84 -10.87
CA VAL A 297 -23.20 6.92 -10.02
C VAL A 297 -24.47 6.49 -10.73
N GLY A 298 -25.01 5.33 -10.38
CA GLY A 298 -26.23 4.80 -10.99
C GLY A 298 -26.99 3.87 -10.06
N ASN A 299 -28.12 3.36 -10.51
CA ASN A 299 -28.88 2.35 -9.76
C ASN A 299 -28.21 0.98 -9.78
N ASP A 300 -27.36 0.75 -10.78
CA ASP A 300 -26.54 -0.43 -10.98
C ASP A 300 -25.23 -0.06 -11.70
N LEU A 301 -24.31 -1.02 -11.83
CA LEU A 301 -23.01 -0.76 -12.45
C LEU A 301 -23.12 -0.49 -13.95
N LEU A 302 -24.08 -1.10 -14.65
CA LEU A 302 -24.26 -0.89 -16.09
C LEU A 302 -24.68 0.55 -16.36
N SER A 303 -25.66 1.07 -15.61
CA SER A 303 -26.09 2.46 -15.72
C SER A 303 -25.00 3.46 -15.33
N ALA A 304 -24.22 3.15 -14.27
CA ALA A 304 -23.06 3.96 -13.87
C ALA A 304 -22.00 3.99 -14.98
N TYR A 305 -21.69 2.84 -15.59
CA TYR A 305 -20.74 2.76 -16.71
C TYR A 305 -21.22 3.53 -17.95
N ASP A 306 -22.48 3.32 -18.34
CA ASP A 306 -23.07 3.98 -19.51
C ASP A 306 -22.95 5.51 -19.40
N ARG A 307 -23.27 6.04 -18.24
CA ARG A 307 -23.22 7.47 -17.94
C ARG A 307 -21.79 8.00 -17.84
N ALA A 308 -20.89 7.27 -17.16
CA ALA A 308 -19.48 7.65 -17.07
C ALA A 308 -18.82 7.70 -18.47
N TYR A 309 -19.11 6.71 -19.30
CA TYR A 309 -18.59 6.64 -20.68
C TYR A 309 -19.07 7.81 -21.55
N GLN A 310 -20.30 8.28 -21.39
CA GLN A 310 -20.87 9.40 -22.15
C GLN A 310 -20.14 10.72 -21.91
N THR A 311 -19.44 10.88 -20.78
CA THR A 311 -18.72 12.12 -20.45
C THR A 311 -17.64 12.45 -21.48
N ASP A 312 -16.81 11.45 -21.85
CA ASP A 312 -15.68 11.62 -22.77
C ASP A 312 -15.30 10.26 -23.40
N PRO A 313 -16.11 9.74 -24.34
CA PRO A 313 -15.84 8.48 -25.03
C PRO A 313 -14.48 8.47 -25.74
N THR A 314 -14.07 9.64 -26.24
CA THR A 314 -12.80 9.82 -26.93
C THR A 314 -11.62 9.53 -26.01
N SER A 315 -11.59 10.11 -24.81
CA SER A 315 -10.54 9.87 -23.81
C SER A 315 -10.66 8.49 -23.16
N ALA A 316 -11.86 7.92 -23.06
CA ALA A 316 -12.10 6.60 -22.49
C ALA A 316 -11.45 5.47 -23.30
N PHE A 317 -11.14 5.69 -24.58
CA PHE A 317 -10.46 4.71 -25.43
C PHE A 317 -9.09 4.34 -24.87
N GLY A 318 -8.89 3.05 -24.56
CA GLY A 318 -7.66 2.55 -23.91
C GLY A 318 -7.47 3.05 -22.49
N GLY A 319 -8.54 3.45 -21.82
CA GLY A 319 -8.55 3.85 -20.43
C GLY A 319 -8.65 2.69 -19.45
N ILE A 320 -8.69 3.03 -18.17
CA ILE A 320 -8.87 2.14 -17.03
C ILE A 320 -10.26 2.37 -16.47
N ILE A 321 -10.96 1.29 -16.11
CA ILE A 321 -12.31 1.36 -15.54
C ILE A 321 -12.28 0.73 -14.15
N ALA A 322 -12.74 1.48 -13.14
CA ALA A 322 -12.88 1.01 -11.77
C ALA A 322 -14.34 1.06 -11.31
N PHE A 323 -14.72 0.05 -10.52
CA PHE A 323 -16.03 -0.09 -9.91
C PHE A 323 -15.91 -0.27 -8.40
N ASN A 324 -16.95 0.12 -7.65
CA ASN A 324 -17.02 -0.04 -6.19
C ASN A 324 -17.95 -1.18 -5.74
N ARG A 325 -18.44 -1.99 -6.66
CA ARG A 325 -19.26 -3.20 -6.43
C ARG A 325 -18.75 -4.35 -7.28
N GLU A 326 -19.31 -5.54 -7.07
CA GLU A 326 -19.04 -6.71 -7.90
C GLU A 326 -19.31 -6.40 -9.37
N LEU A 327 -18.33 -6.64 -10.24
CA LEU A 327 -18.51 -6.56 -11.69
C LEU A 327 -19.39 -7.71 -12.17
N ASP A 328 -20.57 -7.40 -12.69
CA ASP A 328 -21.52 -8.35 -13.27
C ASP A 328 -21.28 -8.61 -14.77
N GLY A 329 -21.89 -9.69 -15.27
CA GLY A 329 -21.74 -10.11 -16.67
C GLY A 329 -22.29 -9.10 -17.68
N ALA A 330 -23.41 -8.42 -17.38
CA ALA A 330 -24.04 -7.46 -18.30
C ALA A 330 -23.15 -6.22 -18.46
N THR A 331 -22.63 -5.68 -17.37
CA THR A 331 -21.70 -4.55 -17.36
C THR A 331 -20.40 -4.91 -18.11
N ALA A 332 -19.82 -6.09 -17.82
CA ALA A 332 -18.61 -6.56 -18.49
C ALA A 332 -18.81 -6.72 -20.00
N ALA A 333 -19.93 -7.31 -20.43
CA ALA A 333 -20.27 -7.48 -21.85
C ALA A 333 -20.44 -6.11 -22.55
N ALA A 334 -21.09 -5.14 -21.91
CA ALA A 334 -21.25 -3.79 -22.45
C ALA A 334 -19.90 -3.09 -22.66
N ILE A 335 -18.98 -3.21 -21.69
CA ILE A 335 -17.63 -2.61 -21.79
C ILE A 335 -16.87 -3.18 -22.99
N VAL A 336 -16.74 -4.51 -23.09
CA VAL A 336 -15.92 -5.15 -24.13
C VAL A 336 -16.51 -5.03 -25.54
N ALA A 337 -17.83 -4.81 -25.64
CA ALA A 337 -18.51 -4.53 -26.90
C ALA A 337 -18.32 -3.08 -27.35
N ARG A 338 -18.24 -2.13 -26.44
CA ARG A 338 -18.29 -0.69 -26.71
C ARG A 338 -16.93 -0.06 -26.95
N GLN A 339 -15.91 -0.40 -26.11
CA GLN A 339 -14.63 0.30 -26.16
C GLN A 339 -13.43 -0.65 -26.07
N PHE A 340 -12.29 -0.17 -26.54
CA PHE A 340 -11.01 -0.74 -26.15
C PHE A 340 -10.67 -0.27 -24.73
N VAL A 341 -10.44 -1.22 -23.82
CA VAL A 341 -10.10 -0.99 -22.41
C VAL A 341 -8.80 -1.71 -22.07
N GLU A 342 -7.92 -1.06 -21.32
CA GLU A 342 -6.64 -1.64 -20.88
C GLU A 342 -6.80 -2.47 -19.60
N VAL A 343 -7.50 -1.93 -18.60
CA VAL A 343 -7.70 -2.56 -17.28
C VAL A 343 -9.13 -2.34 -16.82
N ILE A 344 -9.73 -3.37 -16.25
CA ILE A 344 -10.96 -3.30 -15.48
C ILE A 344 -10.64 -3.79 -14.06
N ILE A 345 -11.02 -3.03 -13.02
CA ILE A 345 -10.82 -3.39 -11.63
C ILE A 345 -12.11 -3.25 -10.84
N ALA A 346 -12.40 -4.24 -10.00
CA ALA A 346 -13.54 -4.25 -9.09
C ALA A 346 -13.19 -4.99 -7.78
N PRO A 347 -13.96 -4.79 -6.70
CA PRO A 347 -13.78 -5.54 -5.46
C PRO A 347 -13.86 -7.05 -5.66
N THR A 348 -14.86 -7.50 -6.42
CA THR A 348 -15.10 -8.89 -6.83
C THR A 348 -15.58 -8.92 -8.28
N VAL A 349 -15.41 -10.07 -8.95
CA VAL A 349 -15.78 -10.26 -10.35
C VAL A 349 -16.59 -11.54 -10.49
N SER A 350 -17.83 -11.44 -10.99
CA SER A 350 -18.70 -12.59 -11.17
C SER A 350 -18.15 -13.55 -12.24
N GLN A 351 -18.62 -14.80 -12.25
CA GLN A 351 -18.21 -15.78 -13.24
C GLN A 351 -18.63 -15.36 -14.66
N GLU A 352 -19.83 -14.81 -14.80
CA GLU A 352 -20.37 -14.29 -16.06
C GLU A 352 -19.55 -13.11 -16.59
N ALA A 353 -19.05 -12.25 -15.69
CA ALA A 353 -18.16 -11.15 -16.08
C ALA A 353 -16.81 -11.67 -16.60
N ARG A 354 -16.23 -12.69 -15.95
CA ARG A 354 -14.99 -13.35 -16.41
C ARG A 354 -15.18 -13.93 -17.81
N GLU A 355 -16.29 -14.62 -18.06
CA GLU A 355 -16.64 -15.20 -19.36
C GLU A 355 -16.82 -14.11 -20.43
N ALA A 356 -17.49 -13.00 -20.11
CA ALA A 356 -17.68 -11.89 -21.05
C ALA A 356 -16.33 -11.23 -21.42
N VAL A 357 -15.45 -10.99 -20.45
CA VAL A 357 -14.13 -10.37 -20.70
C VAL A 357 -13.18 -11.33 -21.42
N ALA A 358 -13.35 -12.65 -21.28
CA ALA A 358 -12.53 -13.67 -21.96
C ALA A 358 -12.51 -13.52 -23.49
N ALA A 359 -13.54 -12.92 -24.09
CA ALA A 359 -13.59 -12.58 -25.51
C ALA A 359 -12.49 -11.59 -25.94
N LYS A 360 -11.92 -10.83 -25.01
CA LYS A 360 -10.85 -9.84 -25.23
C LYS A 360 -9.62 -10.18 -24.39
N GLN A 361 -8.87 -11.19 -24.77
CA GLN A 361 -7.76 -11.79 -24.02
C GLN A 361 -6.68 -10.82 -23.52
N ASN A 362 -6.54 -9.65 -24.16
CA ASN A 362 -5.54 -8.65 -23.78
C ASN A 362 -6.02 -7.70 -22.65
N VAL A 363 -7.31 -7.64 -22.36
CA VAL A 363 -7.86 -6.85 -21.27
C VAL A 363 -7.40 -7.43 -19.94
N ARG A 364 -6.86 -6.59 -19.08
CA ARG A 364 -6.44 -6.96 -17.73
C ARG A 364 -7.64 -6.84 -16.81
N LEU A 365 -8.07 -7.96 -16.25
CA LEU A 365 -9.17 -8.02 -15.30
C LEU A 365 -8.63 -8.26 -13.91
N LEU A 366 -8.90 -7.33 -13.00
CA LEU A 366 -8.38 -7.32 -11.63
C LEU A 366 -9.51 -7.43 -10.61
N GLU A 367 -9.26 -8.24 -9.58
CA GLU A 367 -10.08 -8.35 -8.38
C GLU A 367 -9.25 -7.89 -7.17
N CYS A 368 -9.65 -6.77 -6.52
CA CYS A 368 -8.84 -6.15 -5.48
C CYS A 368 -9.28 -6.46 -4.06
N GLY A 369 -10.41 -7.15 -3.87
CA GLY A 369 -11.02 -7.38 -2.57
C GLY A 369 -11.85 -6.18 -2.07
N GLN A 370 -12.62 -6.43 -1.03
CA GLN A 370 -13.46 -5.40 -0.40
C GLN A 370 -12.60 -4.48 0.49
N TRP A 371 -12.97 -3.22 0.56
CA TRP A 371 -12.43 -2.25 1.51
C TRP A 371 -13.52 -1.80 2.46
N THR A 372 -13.16 -1.49 3.71
CA THR A 372 -14.09 -1.04 4.76
C THR A 372 -13.86 0.40 5.19
N ALA A 373 -12.66 0.90 4.99
CA ALA A 373 -12.29 2.27 5.32
C ALA A 373 -11.12 2.73 4.42
N PRO A 374 -10.92 4.03 4.23
CA PRO A 374 -9.72 4.56 3.57
C PRO A 374 -8.46 4.10 4.30
N ALA A 375 -7.47 3.62 3.55
CA ALA A 375 -6.20 3.21 4.11
C ALA A 375 -5.44 4.44 4.65
N GLN A 376 -5.12 4.42 5.94
CA GLN A 376 -4.22 5.41 6.55
C GLN A 376 -2.81 5.23 5.99
N GLY A 377 -1.97 6.25 6.06
CA GLY A 377 -0.58 6.17 5.63
C GLY A 377 -0.04 7.47 5.08
N PHE A 378 1.10 7.37 4.43
CA PHE A 378 1.77 8.51 3.83
C PHE A 378 1.69 8.49 2.30
N ASP A 379 1.64 9.68 1.73
CA ASP A 379 1.87 9.93 0.31
C ASP A 379 3.31 10.43 0.13
N LEU A 380 4.04 9.84 -0.82
CA LEU A 380 5.47 10.01 -0.99
C LEU A 380 5.77 10.58 -2.37
N LYS A 381 6.45 11.74 -2.41
CA LYS A 381 6.88 12.34 -3.67
C LYS A 381 8.41 12.45 -3.71
N ARG A 382 9.03 11.72 -4.62
CA ARG A 382 10.48 11.79 -4.83
C ARG A 382 10.85 13.14 -5.44
N VAL A 383 11.84 13.80 -4.84
CA VAL A 383 12.49 14.98 -5.42
C VAL A 383 13.98 14.69 -5.58
N ASN A 384 14.69 15.50 -6.38
CA ASN A 384 16.12 15.29 -6.54
C ASN A 384 16.86 15.50 -5.20
N GLY A 385 17.52 14.44 -4.73
CA GLY A 385 18.24 14.45 -3.45
C GLY A 385 17.36 14.28 -2.20
N GLY A 386 16.03 14.14 -2.32
CA GLY A 386 15.15 14.08 -1.17
C GLY A 386 13.82 13.37 -1.39
N LEU A 387 12.99 13.39 -0.37
CA LEU A 387 11.65 12.83 -0.34
C LEU A 387 10.72 13.82 0.36
N LEU A 388 9.60 14.17 -0.26
CA LEU A 388 8.48 14.82 0.40
C LEU A 388 7.56 13.73 0.94
N VAL A 389 7.21 13.85 2.21
CA VAL A 389 6.31 12.94 2.92
C VAL A 389 5.17 13.75 3.48
N GLN A 390 3.94 13.35 3.19
CA GLN A 390 2.73 13.94 3.75
C GLN A 390 1.74 12.83 4.13
N GLU A 391 0.78 13.14 4.98
CA GLU A 391 -0.36 12.25 5.20
C GLU A 391 -1.17 12.14 3.90
N ARG A 392 -1.80 10.98 3.67
CA ARG A 392 -2.75 10.85 2.56
C ARG A 392 -3.90 11.82 2.75
N ASP A 393 -4.37 12.41 1.65
CA ASP A 393 -5.55 13.27 1.64
C ASP A 393 -6.83 12.42 1.79
N LEU A 394 -7.21 12.14 3.03
CA LEU A 394 -8.43 11.40 3.37
C LEU A 394 -9.60 12.34 3.74
N GLY A 395 -9.36 13.65 3.77
CA GLY A 395 -10.39 14.64 4.07
C GLY A 395 -11.52 14.61 3.02
N MET A 396 -12.77 14.69 3.49
CA MET A 396 -13.96 14.87 2.66
C MET A 396 -15.01 15.64 3.45
N VAL A 397 -15.66 16.58 2.78
CA VAL A 397 -16.78 17.34 3.35
C VAL A 397 -18.09 16.60 3.18
N THR A 398 -18.99 16.79 4.14
CA THR A 398 -20.38 16.36 4.11
C THR A 398 -21.29 17.56 3.84
N LEU A 399 -22.58 17.33 3.62
CA LEU A 399 -23.56 18.43 3.47
C LEU A 399 -23.54 19.42 4.65
N GLY A 400 -23.27 18.91 5.87
CA GLY A 400 -23.22 19.73 7.09
C GLY A 400 -22.01 20.66 7.19
N ASP A 401 -20.96 20.38 6.42
CA ASP A 401 -19.71 21.17 6.42
C ASP A 401 -19.76 22.31 5.38
N LEU A 402 -20.75 22.30 4.50
CA LEU A 402 -20.87 23.29 3.43
C LEU A 402 -21.43 24.62 3.94
N THR A 403 -20.81 25.71 3.55
CA THR A 403 -21.28 27.07 3.85
C THR A 403 -21.82 27.73 2.57
N VAL A 404 -23.13 28.00 2.50
CA VAL A 404 -23.72 28.77 1.42
C VAL A 404 -23.36 30.25 1.61
N VAL A 405 -22.64 30.84 0.63
CA VAL A 405 -22.14 32.21 0.72
C VAL A 405 -22.84 33.17 -0.24
N SER A 406 -23.55 32.65 -1.22
CA SER A 406 -24.37 33.45 -2.18
C SER A 406 -25.78 33.73 -1.65
N LYS A 407 -26.46 34.72 -2.23
CA LYS A 407 -27.87 35.02 -1.93
C LYS A 407 -28.80 33.87 -2.33
N ARG A 408 -28.59 33.30 -3.53
CA ARG A 408 -29.36 32.16 -4.01
C ARG A 408 -28.96 30.92 -3.19
N GLN A 409 -29.94 30.22 -2.66
CA GLN A 409 -29.73 28.95 -2.00
C GLN A 409 -29.74 27.82 -3.03
N PRO A 410 -28.86 26.80 -2.87
CA PRO A 410 -28.89 25.61 -3.72
C PRO A 410 -30.15 24.78 -3.41
N THR A 411 -30.67 24.12 -4.41
CA THR A 411 -31.68 23.06 -4.24
C THR A 411 -31.02 21.80 -3.67
N GLU A 412 -31.83 20.86 -3.17
CA GLU A 412 -31.32 19.57 -2.67
C GLU A 412 -30.59 18.80 -3.77
N ALA A 413 -31.12 18.79 -5.00
CA ALA A 413 -30.45 18.15 -6.14
C ALA A 413 -29.10 18.80 -6.46
N GLU A 414 -29.03 20.13 -6.46
CA GLU A 414 -27.74 20.84 -6.67
C GLU A 414 -26.73 20.52 -5.54
N LEU A 415 -27.16 20.39 -4.30
CA LEU A 415 -26.27 20.00 -3.19
C LEU A 415 -25.70 18.60 -3.37
N GLN A 416 -26.50 17.63 -3.81
CA GLN A 416 -26.02 16.28 -4.12
C GLN A 416 -25.01 16.31 -5.29
N ASP A 417 -25.34 17.03 -6.35
CA ASP A 417 -24.45 17.18 -7.50
C ASP A 417 -23.14 17.92 -7.15
N LEU A 418 -23.18 18.93 -6.27
CA LEU A 418 -22.01 19.63 -5.78
C LEU A 418 -21.06 18.71 -5.01
N LEU A 419 -21.61 17.86 -4.11
CA LEU A 419 -20.79 16.88 -3.39
C LEU A 419 -20.22 15.82 -4.32
N PHE A 420 -21.02 15.30 -5.26
CA PHE A 420 -20.52 14.39 -6.29
C PHE A 420 -19.38 15.04 -7.08
N CYS A 421 -19.59 16.25 -7.55
CA CYS A 421 -18.61 17.02 -8.33
C CYS A 421 -17.32 17.27 -7.54
N TRP A 422 -17.45 17.58 -6.24
CA TRP A 422 -16.34 17.79 -5.32
C TRP A 422 -15.49 16.52 -5.11
N LYS A 423 -16.14 15.38 -4.91
CA LYS A 423 -15.49 14.06 -4.81
C LYS A 423 -14.65 13.77 -6.06
N VAL A 424 -15.17 14.06 -7.26
CA VAL A 424 -14.42 13.89 -8.51
C VAL A 424 -13.26 14.87 -8.60
N ALA A 425 -13.48 16.15 -8.28
CA ALA A 425 -12.45 17.19 -8.39
C ALA A 425 -11.20 16.90 -7.55
N LYS A 426 -11.35 16.24 -6.38
CA LYS A 426 -10.26 15.76 -5.54
C LYS A 426 -9.25 14.86 -6.28
N PHE A 427 -9.70 14.12 -7.30
CA PHE A 427 -8.87 13.16 -8.05
C PHE A 427 -8.41 13.69 -9.41
N VAL A 428 -8.79 14.92 -9.77
CA VAL A 428 -8.36 15.57 -11.00
C VAL A 428 -7.11 16.40 -10.75
N LYS A 429 -6.13 16.31 -11.64
CA LYS A 429 -4.87 17.07 -11.55
C LYS A 429 -5.15 18.59 -11.59
N SER A 430 -4.50 19.31 -10.67
CA SER A 430 -4.63 20.78 -10.54
C SER A 430 -4.07 21.52 -11.77
N ASN A 431 -4.61 22.69 -12.15
CA ASN A 431 -5.88 23.21 -11.64
C ASN A 431 -7.05 22.39 -12.19
N ALA A 432 -7.92 21.92 -11.30
CA ALA A 432 -9.06 21.08 -11.67
C ALA A 432 -10.37 21.87 -11.71
N ILE A 433 -11.10 21.70 -12.80
CA ILE A 433 -12.51 22.13 -12.94
C ILE A 433 -13.32 20.94 -13.42
N VAL A 434 -14.37 20.61 -12.69
CA VAL A 434 -15.31 19.53 -13.03
C VAL A 434 -16.72 20.12 -13.16
N TYR A 435 -17.43 19.75 -14.20
CA TYR A 435 -18.86 20.01 -14.37
C TYR A 435 -19.63 18.71 -14.13
N ALA A 436 -20.71 18.77 -13.37
CA ALA A 436 -21.54 17.61 -13.07
C ALA A 436 -23.02 17.96 -13.05
N LYS A 437 -23.85 16.95 -13.32
CA LYS A 437 -25.30 17.01 -13.24
C LYS A 437 -25.88 15.63 -13.04
N ASP A 438 -26.86 15.51 -12.16
CA ASP A 438 -27.59 14.26 -11.88
C ASP A 438 -26.64 13.08 -11.52
N GLY A 439 -25.55 13.33 -10.76
CA GLY A 439 -24.56 12.31 -10.37
C GLY A 439 -23.72 11.78 -11.54
N GLN A 440 -23.48 12.60 -12.56
CA GLN A 440 -22.62 12.32 -13.71
C GLN A 440 -21.72 13.50 -14.02
N THR A 441 -20.47 13.27 -14.37
CA THR A 441 -19.60 14.31 -14.94
C THR A 441 -20.09 14.71 -16.32
N ILE A 442 -20.14 16.02 -16.57
CA ILE A 442 -20.51 16.61 -17.86
C ILE A 442 -19.26 17.04 -18.62
N GLY A 443 -18.22 17.46 -17.90
CA GLY A 443 -16.93 17.81 -18.48
C GLY A 443 -15.86 17.93 -17.42
N VAL A 444 -14.64 17.56 -17.78
CA VAL A 444 -13.47 17.59 -16.89
C VAL A 444 -12.33 18.35 -17.54
N GLY A 445 -11.86 19.38 -16.86
CA GLY A 445 -10.67 20.15 -17.21
C GLY A 445 -9.58 19.92 -16.16
N ALA A 446 -8.48 19.28 -16.58
CA ALA A 446 -7.42 18.83 -15.70
C ALA A 446 -6.06 19.43 -16.09
N GLY A 447 -5.18 19.60 -15.10
CA GLY A 447 -3.75 19.82 -15.30
C GLY A 447 -3.38 21.13 -16.01
N GLN A 448 -4.19 22.17 -15.88
CA GLN A 448 -3.92 23.45 -16.52
C GLN A 448 -3.31 24.47 -15.55
N MET A 449 -2.44 25.33 -16.05
CA MET A 449 -1.83 26.40 -15.26
C MET A 449 -2.83 27.50 -14.85
N SER A 450 -4.01 27.53 -15.45
CA SER A 450 -5.08 28.49 -15.17
C SER A 450 -6.44 27.79 -15.08
N ARG A 451 -7.23 28.10 -14.02
CA ARG A 451 -8.60 27.59 -13.85
C ARG A 451 -9.53 27.97 -15.01
N VAL A 452 -9.35 29.18 -15.58
CA VAL A 452 -10.12 29.62 -16.74
C VAL A 452 -9.93 28.67 -17.94
N TYR A 453 -8.69 28.19 -18.16
CA TYR A 453 -8.44 27.20 -19.23
C TYR A 453 -9.01 25.83 -18.88
N SER A 454 -8.91 25.38 -17.63
CA SER A 454 -9.56 24.14 -17.20
C SER A 454 -11.09 24.20 -17.43
N ALA A 455 -11.73 25.31 -17.08
CA ALA A 455 -13.15 25.51 -17.30
C ALA A 455 -13.50 25.48 -18.81
N LYS A 456 -12.70 26.16 -19.66
CA LYS A 456 -12.87 26.11 -21.11
C LYS A 456 -12.74 24.70 -21.67
N ILE A 457 -11.73 23.95 -21.25
CA ILE A 457 -11.51 22.54 -21.67
C ILE A 457 -12.69 21.67 -21.27
N ALA A 458 -13.18 21.78 -20.03
CA ALA A 458 -14.36 21.06 -19.59
C ALA A 458 -15.58 21.35 -20.46
N GLY A 459 -15.80 22.64 -20.80
CA GLY A 459 -16.91 23.06 -21.68
C GLY A 459 -16.76 22.59 -23.14
N ILE A 460 -15.55 22.64 -23.69
CA ILE A 460 -15.26 22.17 -25.06
C ILE A 460 -15.53 20.65 -25.14
N LYS A 461 -15.00 19.86 -24.19
CA LYS A 461 -15.22 18.41 -24.16
C LYS A 461 -16.70 18.07 -24.05
N ALA A 462 -17.44 18.76 -23.18
CA ALA A 462 -18.87 18.56 -23.06
C ALA A 462 -19.61 18.83 -24.39
N ALA A 463 -19.25 19.92 -25.08
CA ALA A 463 -19.84 20.28 -26.36
C ALA A 463 -19.51 19.29 -27.48
N ASP A 464 -18.27 18.81 -27.55
CA ASP A 464 -17.82 17.80 -28.52
C ASP A 464 -18.60 16.48 -28.39
N GLU A 465 -18.99 16.11 -27.16
CA GLU A 465 -19.78 14.90 -26.89
C GLU A 465 -21.30 15.17 -26.83
N GLY A 466 -21.73 16.40 -27.19
CA GLY A 466 -23.15 16.76 -27.23
C GLY A 466 -23.83 16.90 -25.86
N LEU A 467 -23.05 17.03 -24.79
CA LEU A 467 -23.56 17.18 -23.43
C LEU A 467 -23.90 18.65 -23.13
N THR A 468 -24.99 18.84 -22.39
CA THR A 468 -25.47 20.20 -22.06
C THR A 468 -24.85 20.65 -20.73
N VAL A 469 -24.00 21.68 -20.78
CA VAL A 469 -23.41 22.33 -19.60
C VAL A 469 -24.44 23.16 -18.83
N ALA A 470 -25.39 23.79 -19.52
CA ALA A 470 -26.39 24.61 -18.87
C ALA A 470 -27.21 23.83 -17.80
N GLY A 471 -27.30 24.43 -16.63
CA GLY A 471 -27.93 23.81 -15.45
C GLY A 471 -27.09 22.78 -14.74
N SER A 472 -25.80 22.62 -15.12
CA SER A 472 -24.84 21.80 -14.34
C SER A 472 -24.28 22.61 -13.16
N VAL A 473 -23.69 21.89 -12.21
CA VAL A 473 -22.87 22.46 -11.15
C VAL A 473 -21.38 22.40 -11.52
N MET A 474 -20.55 23.19 -10.85
CA MET A 474 -19.10 23.24 -11.04
C MET A 474 -18.36 23.07 -9.72
N ALA A 475 -17.34 22.21 -9.70
CA ALA A 475 -16.35 22.13 -8.62
C ALA A 475 -15.00 22.67 -9.08
N SER A 476 -14.32 23.38 -8.17
CA SER A 476 -12.92 23.81 -8.32
C SER A 476 -12.10 23.32 -7.13
N ASP A 477 -10.97 22.68 -7.39
CA ASP A 477 -10.05 22.11 -6.39
C ASP A 477 -9.45 23.14 -5.41
N ALA A 478 -9.50 24.44 -5.78
CA ALA A 478 -9.07 25.58 -4.96
C ALA A 478 -9.91 26.82 -5.23
N PHE A 479 -9.67 27.89 -4.47
CA PHE A 479 -10.40 29.16 -4.59
C PHE A 479 -10.20 29.85 -5.94
N PHE A 480 -11.18 30.67 -6.35
CA PHE A 480 -11.03 31.57 -7.47
C PHE A 480 -10.34 32.88 -7.02
N PRO A 481 -9.21 33.26 -7.64
CA PRO A 481 -8.51 34.48 -7.25
C PRO A 481 -9.20 35.77 -7.78
N PHE A 482 -10.06 35.66 -8.79
CA PHE A 482 -10.76 36.74 -9.47
C PHE A 482 -12.14 36.28 -9.95
N ARG A 483 -13.03 37.23 -10.23
CA ARG A 483 -14.39 36.97 -10.69
C ARG A 483 -14.49 36.33 -12.08
N ASP A 484 -13.46 36.46 -12.91
CA ASP A 484 -13.43 36.00 -14.31
C ASP A 484 -13.78 34.51 -14.47
N GLY A 485 -13.40 33.68 -13.51
CA GLY A 485 -13.76 32.27 -13.47
C GLY A 485 -15.27 32.03 -13.26
N ILE A 486 -15.92 32.88 -12.45
CA ILE A 486 -17.36 32.80 -12.17
C ILE A 486 -18.14 33.40 -13.35
N ASP A 487 -17.69 34.52 -13.93
CA ASP A 487 -18.29 35.09 -15.11
C ASP A 487 -18.27 34.09 -16.29
N ALA A 488 -17.17 33.38 -16.48
CA ALA A 488 -17.06 32.33 -17.51
C ALA A 488 -17.98 31.12 -17.21
N ALA A 489 -18.12 30.71 -15.95
CA ALA A 489 -19.04 29.66 -15.53
C ALA A 489 -20.50 30.04 -15.77
N ALA A 490 -20.88 31.28 -15.42
CA ALA A 490 -22.21 31.82 -15.69
C ALA A 490 -22.53 31.86 -17.20
N ALA A 491 -21.58 32.32 -18.04
CA ALA A 491 -21.71 32.31 -19.49
C ALA A 491 -21.88 30.91 -20.08
N ALA A 492 -21.30 29.88 -19.45
CA ALA A 492 -21.49 28.47 -19.79
C ALA A 492 -22.84 27.90 -19.29
N GLY A 493 -23.57 28.62 -18.44
CA GLY A 493 -24.86 28.20 -17.89
C GLY A 493 -24.74 27.35 -16.61
N ILE A 494 -23.60 27.40 -15.90
CA ILE A 494 -23.44 26.76 -14.60
C ILE A 494 -24.40 27.39 -13.60
N SER A 495 -25.10 26.56 -12.85
CA SER A 495 -26.12 27.01 -11.87
C SER A 495 -25.56 27.21 -10.46
N CYS A 496 -24.57 26.41 -10.08
CA CYS A 496 -24.02 26.43 -8.73
C CYS A 496 -22.52 26.06 -8.73
N VAL A 497 -21.77 26.63 -7.77
CA VAL A 497 -20.31 26.43 -7.66
C VAL A 497 -19.95 25.94 -6.26
N ILE A 498 -19.08 24.93 -6.18
CA ILE A 498 -18.42 24.49 -4.95
C ILE A 498 -16.92 24.75 -5.03
N GLN A 499 -16.36 25.38 -4.02
CA GLN A 499 -14.93 25.72 -3.91
C GLN A 499 -14.53 25.88 -2.43
N PRO A 500 -13.21 25.87 -2.11
CA PRO A 500 -12.79 26.02 -0.73
C PRO A 500 -13.04 27.38 -0.10
N GLY A 501 -13.04 28.48 -0.87
CA GLY A 501 -12.93 29.83 -0.31
C GLY A 501 -11.52 30.11 0.23
N GLY A 502 -11.36 31.24 0.95
CA GLY A 502 -10.11 31.64 1.57
C GLY A 502 -9.23 32.56 0.73
N SER A 503 -9.77 33.12 -0.38
CA SER A 503 -9.11 34.17 -1.14
C SER A 503 -9.31 35.54 -0.47
N MET A 504 -8.33 36.41 -0.60
CA MET A 504 -8.50 37.84 -0.20
C MET A 504 -9.62 38.54 -1.02
N ARG A 505 -10.05 37.95 -2.12
CA ARG A 505 -11.08 38.46 -3.03
C ARG A 505 -12.35 37.62 -3.05
N ASP A 506 -12.59 36.82 -2.00
CA ASP A 506 -13.81 36.00 -1.93
C ASP A 506 -15.08 36.83 -2.12
N GLN A 507 -15.13 38.07 -1.57
CA GLN A 507 -16.31 38.93 -1.73
C GLN A 507 -16.57 39.30 -3.19
N GLU A 508 -15.52 39.60 -3.97
CA GLU A 508 -15.65 39.90 -5.41
C GLU A 508 -16.21 38.69 -6.17
N VAL A 509 -15.80 37.50 -5.80
CA VAL A 509 -16.22 36.21 -6.40
C VAL A 509 -17.67 35.88 -6.03
N ILE A 510 -18.04 36.12 -4.75
CA ILE A 510 -19.42 35.96 -4.25
C ILE A 510 -20.37 36.96 -4.94
N ASP A 511 -19.96 38.22 -5.04
CA ASP A 511 -20.75 39.27 -5.71
C ASP A 511 -21.01 38.92 -7.19
N ALA A 512 -20.01 38.36 -7.88
CA ALA A 512 -20.17 37.86 -9.23
C ALA A 512 -21.20 36.71 -9.34
N ALA A 513 -21.16 35.75 -8.41
CA ALA A 513 -22.16 34.69 -8.36
C ALA A 513 -23.57 35.24 -8.13
N ASP A 514 -23.72 36.22 -7.23
CA ASP A 514 -24.99 36.90 -6.93
C ASP A 514 -25.51 37.69 -8.14
N GLU A 515 -24.65 38.42 -8.84
CA GLU A 515 -25.00 39.17 -10.07
C GLU A 515 -25.55 38.25 -11.14
N HIS A 516 -25.01 37.03 -11.27
CA HIS A 516 -25.46 36.03 -12.24
C HIS A 516 -26.57 35.12 -11.74
N GLY A 517 -27.06 35.29 -10.50
CA GLY A 517 -28.10 34.45 -9.91
C GLY A 517 -27.64 32.99 -9.68
N MET A 518 -26.34 32.76 -9.60
CA MET A 518 -25.76 31.47 -9.29
C MET A 518 -25.75 31.24 -7.77
N CYS A 519 -25.73 29.96 -7.35
CA CYS A 519 -25.36 29.68 -5.96
C CYS A 519 -23.87 29.35 -5.82
N MET A 520 -23.34 29.62 -4.65
CA MET A 520 -21.95 29.31 -4.30
C MET A 520 -21.88 28.76 -2.90
N VAL A 521 -21.15 27.65 -2.75
CA VAL A 521 -20.87 27.03 -1.46
C VAL A 521 -19.36 26.90 -1.23
N PHE A 522 -18.94 27.12 0.01
CA PHE A 522 -17.56 26.94 0.45
C PHE A 522 -17.41 25.66 1.25
N THR A 523 -16.30 24.97 1.02
CA THR A 523 -15.91 23.75 1.73
C THR A 523 -14.92 24.01 2.86
N ASN A 524 -14.22 25.14 2.87
CA ASN A 524 -13.09 25.45 3.76
C ASN A 524 -11.95 24.39 3.69
N MET A 525 -11.99 23.52 2.70
CA MET A 525 -11.03 22.45 2.46
C MET A 525 -10.66 22.45 0.99
N ARG A 526 -9.38 22.38 0.65
CA ARG A 526 -8.92 22.26 -0.75
C ARG A 526 -8.30 20.88 -0.99
N HIS A 527 -8.31 20.45 -2.24
CA HIS A 527 -7.73 19.19 -2.68
C HIS A 527 -6.80 19.41 -3.89
N PHE A 528 -5.56 19.85 -3.62
CA PHE A 528 -4.57 19.91 -4.70
C PHE A 528 -3.99 18.52 -4.99
N ARG A 529 -3.89 18.20 -6.28
CA ARG A 529 -3.25 16.97 -6.78
C ARG A 529 -2.33 17.31 -7.97
N HIS A 530 -1.03 17.17 -7.75
CA HIS A 530 0.00 17.47 -8.77
C HIS A 530 0.69 16.21 -9.30
#